data_f30a01622230236cfa1da32abecc8700
#
_entry.id   f30a01622230236cfa1da32abecc8700
#
_cell.length_a   1.000
_cell.length_b   1.000
_cell.length_c   1.000
_cell.angle_alpha   90.00
_cell.angle_beta   90.00
_cell.angle_gamma   90.00
#
_symmetry.space_group_name_H-M   'P 1'
#
loop_
_entity.id
_entity.type
_entity.pdbx_description
1 polymer ?
#
loop_
_entity_poly.entity_id
_entity_poly.type
_entity_poly.pdbx_seq_one_letter_code
_entity_poly.pdbx_strand_id
1 'polypeptide(L)'
;MSMATILPVLEAVPLPVLVVDAREKIVATNRGAQALLGQGLEGRPFVTVLRQPALNEALERALTARASDRVRLRLSSPEREMVALVSVAPIELDEAGKVAALLSIEDITATEEAEAMRRDFVANVSHELRTPLTALIGFVETLRGAAKDDPVARDRFLTIMAREAGRMNRLVGDLLSLSRVEAEERRRPTAQVDLANVLRGAIQTLQPVAETAKVCILREGEPGPLRVTGDADQLTQVFSNLIENAVKYGGAGGEVRVVVEKIAHEPVQRGPAYRVDVIDSGEGIDPIHIPRLTERFYRVDTHRSREQGGTGLGLAIVKHIVARHRGRLKIESEKGKGSRFSVILPAA
;
A
#
# COMPACT_ATOMS: atom_id res chain seq x y z
N MET A 1 -36.22 -26.59 -14.32
CA MET A 1 -35.02 -27.28 -14.88
C MET A 1 -34.76 -28.55 -14.10
N SER A 2 -34.42 -29.69 -14.77
CA SER A 2 -34.07 -30.91 -14.03
C SER A 2 -32.69 -30.78 -13.36
N MET A 3 -32.44 -31.50 -12.27
CA MET A 3 -31.11 -31.54 -11.62
C MET A 3 -30.00 -31.96 -12.60
N ALA A 4 -30.31 -32.87 -13.54
CA ALA A 4 -29.36 -33.32 -14.58
C ALA A 4 -28.94 -32.17 -15.53
N THR A 5 -29.81 -31.17 -15.72
CA THR A 5 -29.53 -30.00 -16.57
C THR A 5 -28.80 -28.90 -15.82
N ILE A 6 -29.04 -28.78 -14.49
CA ILE A 6 -28.45 -27.70 -13.67
C ILE A 6 -26.99 -28.01 -13.35
N LEU A 7 -26.61 -29.23 -13.01
CA LEU A 7 -25.26 -29.60 -12.63
C LEU A 7 -24.17 -29.17 -13.65
N PRO A 8 -24.30 -29.42 -14.95
CA PRO A 8 -23.32 -28.95 -15.93
C PRO A 8 -23.20 -27.41 -15.99
N VAL A 9 -24.34 -26.70 -15.78
CA VAL A 9 -24.36 -25.25 -15.78
C VAL A 9 -23.63 -24.70 -14.54
N LEU A 10 -23.87 -25.32 -13.36
CA LEU A 10 -23.17 -24.91 -12.13
C LEU A 10 -21.66 -25.12 -12.24
N GLU A 11 -21.22 -26.24 -12.86
CA GLU A 11 -19.79 -26.51 -13.07
C GLU A 11 -19.10 -25.52 -14.03
N ALA A 12 -19.86 -24.92 -14.96
CA ALA A 12 -19.34 -23.91 -15.87
C ALA A 12 -19.18 -22.51 -15.21
N VAL A 13 -19.78 -22.31 -14.04
CA VAL A 13 -19.66 -21.03 -13.30
C VAL A 13 -18.33 -21.00 -12.56
N PRO A 14 -17.48 -19.97 -12.79
CA PRO A 14 -16.15 -19.88 -12.15
C PRO A 14 -16.22 -19.56 -10.66
N LEU A 15 -17.37 -19.10 -10.14
CA LEU A 15 -17.59 -18.83 -8.72
C LEU A 15 -17.99 -20.11 -7.97
N PRO A 16 -17.69 -20.23 -6.68
CA PRO A 16 -18.31 -21.19 -5.80
C PRO A 16 -19.83 -21.02 -5.79
N VAL A 17 -20.57 -22.06 -6.20
CA VAL A 17 -22.04 -22.02 -6.27
C VAL A 17 -22.64 -23.25 -5.59
N LEU A 18 -23.72 -23.01 -4.87
CA LEU A 18 -24.53 -24.07 -4.26
C LEU A 18 -26.02 -23.78 -4.44
N VAL A 19 -26.80 -24.82 -4.44
CA VAL A 19 -28.27 -24.76 -4.53
C VAL A 19 -28.86 -25.34 -3.27
N VAL A 20 -29.82 -24.63 -2.68
CA VAL A 20 -30.50 -25.00 -1.45
C VAL A 20 -32.00 -25.13 -1.72
N ASP A 21 -32.60 -26.25 -1.31
CA ASP A 21 -34.03 -26.53 -1.50
C ASP A 21 -34.91 -25.80 -0.48
N ALA A 22 -36.23 -25.93 -0.63
CA ALA A 22 -37.22 -25.37 0.29
C ALA A 22 -37.18 -25.96 1.72
N ARG A 23 -36.41 -27.04 1.95
CA ARG A 23 -36.16 -27.62 3.29
C ARG A 23 -34.81 -27.17 3.86
N GLU A 24 -34.21 -26.12 3.25
CA GLU A 24 -32.91 -25.60 3.60
C GLU A 24 -31.76 -26.63 3.51
N LYS A 25 -31.89 -27.64 2.65
CA LYS A 25 -30.84 -28.61 2.40
C LYS A 25 -30.09 -28.26 1.11
N ILE A 26 -28.78 -28.43 1.14
CA ILE A 26 -27.94 -28.28 -0.04
C ILE A 26 -28.22 -29.45 -0.99
N VAL A 27 -28.68 -29.17 -2.19
CA VAL A 27 -29.06 -30.18 -3.17
C VAL A 27 -28.08 -30.29 -4.35
N ALA A 28 -27.28 -29.25 -4.59
CA ALA A 28 -26.23 -29.25 -5.58
C ALA A 28 -25.10 -28.31 -5.24
N THR A 29 -23.89 -28.64 -5.64
CA THR A 29 -22.70 -27.81 -5.48
C THR A 29 -21.80 -27.96 -6.70
N ASN A 30 -21.06 -26.91 -7.05
CA ASN A 30 -19.97 -27.05 -8.03
C ASN A 30 -18.62 -27.30 -7.34
N ARG A 31 -17.59 -27.61 -8.13
CA ARG A 31 -16.22 -27.85 -7.62
C ARG A 31 -15.68 -26.67 -6.81
N GLY A 32 -16.01 -25.42 -7.20
CA GLY A 32 -15.59 -24.22 -6.47
C GLY A 32 -16.15 -24.18 -5.04
N ALA A 33 -17.43 -24.52 -4.88
CA ALA A 33 -18.06 -24.58 -3.55
C ALA A 33 -17.48 -25.73 -2.70
N GLN A 34 -17.21 -26.89 -3.31
CA GLN A 34 -16.56 -28.00 -2.59
C GLN A 34 -15.14 -27.70 -2.18
N ALA A 35 -14.37 -26.96 -2.99
CA ALA A 35 -13.02 -26.52 -2.65
C ALA A 35 -13.03 -25.51 -1.51
N LEU A 36 -14.00 -24.57 -1.48
CA LEU A 36 -14.11 -23.53 -0.48
C LEU A 36 -14.68 -24.01 0.86
N LEU A 37 -15.76 -24.82 0.83
CA LEU A 37 -16.58 -25.18 1.98
C LEU A 37 -16.38 -26.63 2.45
N GLY A 38 -15.60 -27.39 1.71
CA GLY A 38 -15.35 -28.82 1.97
C GLY A 38 -16.21 -29.75 1.11
N GLN A 39 -15.87 -31.03 1.14
CA GLN A 39 -16.56 -32.09 0.38
C GLN A 39 -17.78 -32.63 1.13
N GLY A 40 -18.68 -33.30 0.38
CA GLY A 40 -19.84 -33.96 0.96
C GLY A 40 -20.89 -33.01 1.54
N LEU A 41 -21.11 -31.88 0.85
CA LEU A 41 -22.06 -30.85 1.25
C LEU A 41 -23.52 -31.22 0.97
N GLU A 42 -23.76 -32.02 -0.07
CA GLU A 42 -25.10 -32.40 -0.52
C GLU A 42 -25.86 -33.18 0.54
N GLY A 43 -27.13 -32.85 0.70
CA GLY A 43 -28.03 -33.42 1.73
C GLY A 43 -27.88 -32.80 3.12
N ARG A 44 -26.84 -31.99 3.37
CA ARG A 44 -26.63 -31.34 4.66
C ARG A 44 -27.52 -30.09 4.80
N PRO A 45 -28.01 -29.78 6.01
CA PRO A 45 -28.67 -28.50 6.28
C PRO A 45 -27.70 -27.34 6.01
N PHE A 46 -28.15 -26.32 5.28
CA PHE A 46 -27.33 -25.16 4.89
C PHE A 46 -26.72 -24.44 6.11
N VAL A 47 -27.50 -24.27 7.18
CA VAL A 47 -27.08 -23.62 8.45
C VAL A 47 -25.89 -24.34 9.11
N THR A 48 -25.66 -25.61 8.84
CA THR A 48 -24.51 -26.35 9.40
C THR A 48 -23.21 -26.05 8.66
N VAL A 49 -23.28 -25.57 7.41
CA VAL A 49 -22.14 -25.27 6.56
C VAL A 49 -21.77 -23.78 6.65
N LEU A 50 -22.77 -22.90 6.57
CA LEU A 50 -22.59 -21.45 6.63
C LEU A 50 -23.45 -20.89 7.77
N ARG A 51 -22.85 -20.76 8.97
CA ARG A 51 -23.51 -20.31 10.21
C ARG A 51 -23.51 -18.78 10.31
N GLN A 52 -24.22 -18.11 9.42
CA GLN A 52 -24.29 -16.64 9.37
C GLN A 52 -25.76 -16.19 9.40
N PRO A 53 -26.21 -15.50 10.47
CA PRO A 53 -27.62 -15.09 10.58
C PRO A 53 -28.15 -14.31 9.40
N ALA A 54 -27.40 -13.31 8.91
CA ALA A 54 -27.80 -12.49 7.78
C ALA A 54 -27.98 -13.32 6.48
N LEU A 55 -27.20 -14.40 6.33
CA LEU A 55 -27.32 -15.29 5.18
C LEU A 55 -28.54 -16.22 5.28
N ASN A 56 -28.87 -16.67 6.48
CA ASN A 56 -30.09 -17.44 6.71
C ASN A 56 -31.34 -16.61 6.46
N GLU A 57 -31.37 -15.34 6.88
CA GLU A 57 -32.46 -14.41 6.57
C GLU A 57 -32.60 -14.14 5.06
N ALA A 58 -31.48 -14.00 4.34
CA ALA A 58 -31.47 -13.85 2.89
C ALA A 58 -32.00 -15.12 2.18
N LEU A 59 -31.60 -16.30 2.68
CA LEU A 59 -32.08 -17.58 2.18
C LEU A 59 -33.60 -17.73 2.38
N GLU A 60 -34.10 -17.43 3.59
CA GLU A 60 -35.54 -17.45 3.91
C GLU A 60 -36.31 -16.51 2.97
N ARG A 61 -35.85 -15.28 2.76
CA ARG A 61 -36.47 -14.34 1.82
C ARG A 61 -36.49 -14.87 0.39
N ALA A 62 -35.43 -15.52 -0.07
CA ALA A 62 -35.37 -16.09 -1.41
C ALA A 62 -36.36 -17.26 -1.56
N LEU A 63 -36.49 -18.12 -0.56
CA LEU A 63 -37.38 -19.28 -0.59
C LEU A 63 -38.86 -18.92 -0.42
N THR A 64 -39.19 -17.93 0.41
CA THR A 64 -40.57 -17.56 0.75
C THR A 64 -41.10 -16.41 -0.10
N ALA A 65 -40.36 -15.30 -0.18
CA ALA A 65 -40.76 -14.08 -0.87
C ALA A 65 -40.25 -13.99 -2.31
N ARG A 66 -39.49 -14.99 -2.80
CA ARG A 66 -38.83 -14.98 -4.12
C ARG A 66 -37.99 -13.74 -4.38
N ALA A 67 -37.40 -13.16 -3.35
CA ALA A 67 -36.57 -11.97 -3.42
C ALA A 67 -35.09 -12.36 -3.47
N SER A 68 -34.34 -11.72 -4.39
CA SER A 68 -32.88 -11.85 -4.42
C SER A 68 -32.25 -10.91 -3.40
N ASP A 69 -31.14 -11.34 -2.79
CA ASP A 69 -30.41 -10.54 -1.81
C ASP A 69 -28.89 -10.72 -1.99
N ARG A 70 -28.11 -9.80 -1.41
CA ARG A 70 -26.66 -9.89 -1.34
C ARG A 70 -26.18 -9.64 0.07
N VAL A 71 -25.43 -10.58 0.58
CA VAL A 71 -24.92 -10.54 1.94
C VAL A 71 -23.40 -10.51 1.91
N ARG A 72 -22.82 -9.48 2.52
CA ARG A 72 -21.38 -9.39 2.74
C ARG A 72 -21.03 -9.98 4.10
N LEU A 73 -20.05 -10.88 4.12
CA LEU A 73 -19.64 -11.56 5.35
C LEU A 73 -18.17 -11.99 5.32
N ARG A 74 -17.62 -12.28 6.47
CA ARG A 74 -16.28 -12.88 6.58
C ARG A 74 -16.41 -14.38 6.62
N LEU A 75 -15.68 -15.07 5.77
CA LEU A 75 -15.56 -16.52 5.76
C LEU A 75 -14.12 -16.89 6.14
N SER A 76 -14.01 -17.83 7.08
CA SER A 76 -12.73 -18.45 7.41
C SER A 76 -12.70 -19.81 6.71
N SER A 77 -11.78 -19.98 5.77
CA SER A 77 -11.45 -21.27 5.21
C SER A 77 -10.20 -21.84 5.92
N PRO A 78 -9.88 -23.13 5.79
CA PRO A 78 -8.67 -23.71 6.37
C PRO A 78 -7.38 -23.05 5.93
N GLU A 79 -7.38 -22.40 4.75
CA GLU A 79 -6.20 -21.78 4.17
C GLU A 79 -6.10 -20.27 4.42
N ARG A 80 -7.24 -19.57 4.58
CA ARG A 80 -7.28 -18.11 4.76
C ARG A 80 -8.63 -17.58 5.25
N GLU A 81 -8.59 -16.39 5.83
CA GLU A 81 -9.78 -15.55 6.00
C GLU A 81 -10.04 -14.76 4.70
N MET A 82 -11.31 -14.66 4.31
CA MET A 82 -11.73 -13.89 3.14
C MET A 82 -12.98 -13.07 3.43
N VAL A 83 -13.12 -11.95 2.76
CA VAL A 83 -14.38 -11.21 2.69
C VAL A 83 -15.15 -11.69 1.48
N ALA A 84 -16.32 -12.28 1.71
CA ALA A 84 -17.17 -12.84 0.67
C ALA A 84 -18.41 -11.98 0.46
N LEU A 85 -18.78 -11.78 -0.79
CA LEU A 85 -20.10 -11.33 -1.20
C LEU A 85 -20.90 -12.54 -1.66
N VAL A 86 -21.93 -12.90 -0.89
CA VAL A 86 -22.81 -14.02 -1.22
C VAL A 86 -24.09 -13.46 -1.83
N SER A 87 -24.34 -13.79 -3.08
CA SER A 87 -25.59 -13.47 -3.76
C SER A 87 -26.52 -14.65 -3.64
N VAL A 88 -27.74 -14.40 -3.16
CA VAL A 88 -28.80 -15.40 -2.97
C VAL A 88 -29.94 -15.05 -3.92
N ALA A 89 -30.29 -15.96 -4.81
CA ALA A 89 -31.37 -15.75 -5.78
C ALA A 89 -32.33 -16.95 -5.81
N PRO A 90 -33.64 -16.72 -5.88
CA PRO A 90 -34.61 -17.80 -6.05
C PRO A 90 -34.52 -18.40 -7.44
N ILE A 91 -34.62 -19.72 -7.51
CA ILE A 91 -34.68 -20.48 -8.76
C ILE A 91 -35.82 -21.51 -8.70
N GLU A 92 -36.27 -21.99 -9.85
CA GLU A 92 -37.23 -23.07 -9.95
C GLU A 92 -36.53 -24.34 -10.46
N LEU A 93 -36.59 -25.43 -9.67
CA LEU A 93 -35.83 -26.65 -9.91
C LEU A 93 -36.50 -27.62 -10.88
N ASP A 94 -37.84 -27.64 -10.98
CA ASP A 94 -38.57 -28.58 -11.81
C ASP A 94 -39.82 -27.94 -12.47
N GLU A 95 -40.50 -28.71 -13.34
CA GLU A 95 -41.75 -28.29 -13.98
C GLU A 95 -42.91 -28.13 -12.97
N ALA A 96 -42.79 -28.67 -11.78
CA ALA A 96 -43.75 -28.53 -10.68
C ALA A 96 -43.55 -27.24 -9.88
N GLY A 97 -42.58 -26.36 -10.28
CA GLY A 97 -42.35 -25.05 -9.68
C GLY A 97 -41.79 -25.08 -8.27
N LYS A 98 -41.05 -26.14 -7.89
CA LYS A 98 -40.38 -26.18 -6.58
C LYS A 98 -39.34 -25.09 -6.47
N VAL A 99 -39.52 -24.19 -5.49
CA VAL A 99 -38.61 -23.10 -5.22
C VAL A 99 -37.36 -23.63 -4.55
N ALA A 100 -36.23 -23.15 -5.00
CA ALA A 100 -34.93 -23.31 -4.39
C ALA A 100 -34.17 -21.99 -4.44
N ALA A 101 -33.09 -21.89 -3.72
CA ALA A 101 -32.20 -20.74 -3.77
C ALA A 101 -30.85 -21.14 -4.37
N LEU A 102 -30.36 -20.35 -5.30
CA LEU A 102 -29.00 -20.42 -5.80
C LEU A 102 -28.15 -19.41 -5.04
N LEU A 103 -27.05 -19.88 -4.48
CA LEU A 103 -26.09 -19.01 -3.79
C LEU A 103 -24.77 -19.03 -4.56
N SER A 104 -24.25 -17.85 -4.86
CA SER A 104 -22.88 -17.69 -5.41
C SER A 104 -22.02 -16.92 -4.44
N ILE A 105 -20.78 -17.35 -4.26
CA ILE A 105 -19.82 -16.76 -3.32
C ILE A 105 -18.68 -16.13 -4.11
N GLU A 106 -18.54 -14.82 -3.98
CA GLU A 106 -17.48 -14.06 -4.61
C GLU A 106 -16.47 -13.59 -3.55
N ASP A 107 -15.19 -13.87 -3.77
CA ASP A 107 -14.12 -13.34 -2.93
C ASP A 107 -13.86 -11.87 -3.30
N ILE A 108 -14.26 -10.96 -2.43
CA ILE A 108 -14.08 -9.52 -2.61
C ILE A 108 -12.97 -8.95 -1.72
N THR A 109 -12.13 -9.80 -1.12
CA THR A 109 -11.09 -9.39 -0.17
C THR A 109 -10.17 -8.32 -0.77
N ALA A 110 -9.64 -8.57 -1.96
CA ALA A 110 -8.74 -7.60 -2.62
C ALA A 110 -9.43 -6.26 -2.94
N THR A 111 -10.71 -6.30 -3.34
CA THR A 111 -11.50 -5.08 -3.61
C THR A 111 -11.76 -4.29 -2.33
N GLU A 112 -12.12 -4.99 -1.25
CA GLU A 112 -12.36 -4.37 0.06
C GLU A 112 -11.09 -3.76 0.66
N GLU A 113 -9.97 -4.47 0.56
CA GLU A 113 -8.66 -3.96 1.00
C GLU A 113 -8.26 -2.70 0.21
N ALA A 114 -8.46 -2.71 -1.11
CA ALA A 114 -8.19 -1.55 -1.95
C ALA A 114 -9.08 -0.36 -1.61
N GLU A 115 -10.38 -0.59 -1.37
CA GLU A 115 -11.31 0.46 -0.93
C GLU A 115 -10.99 0.99 0.48
N ALA A 116 -10.63 0.11 1.41
CA ALA A 116 -10.21 0.49 2.75
C ALA A 116 -8.94 1.36 2.68
N MET A 117 -7.92 0.92 1.94
CA MET A 117 -6.70 1.71 1.72
C MET A 117 -7.00 3.08 1.11
N ARG A 118 -7.95 3.17 0.17
CA ARG A 118 -8.35 4.44 -0.43
C ARG A 118 -9.06 5.36 0.58
N ARG A 119 -9.98 4.82 1.40
CA ARG A 119 -10.65 5.59 2.46
C ARG A 119 -9.64 6.13 3.49
N ASP A 120 -8.74 5.26 3.95
CA ASP A 120 -7.69 5.63 4.92
C ASP A 120 -6.73 6.68 4.34
N PHE A 121 -6.40 6.57 3.05
CA PHE A 121 -5.59 7.56 2.35
C PHE A 121 -6.25 8.95 2.37
N VAL A 122 -7.53 9.05 1.98
CA VAL A 122 -8.27 10.34 1.97
C VAL A 122 -8.38 10.91 3.39
N ALA A 123 -8.66 10.07 4.39
CA ALA A 123 -8.74 10.49 5.79
C ALA A 123 -7.39 11.03 6.28
N ASN A 124 -6.30 10.31 6.01
CA ASN A 124 -4.94 10.71 6.43
C ASN A 124 -4.48 12.01 5.73
N VAL A 125 -4.74 12.17 4.42
CA VAL A 125 -4.48 13.43 3.69
C VAL A 125 -5.20 14.59 4.36
N SER A 126 -6.49 14.41 4.67
CA SER A 126 -7.31 15.44 5.30
C SER A 126 -6.76 15.84 6.69
N HIS A 127 -6.32 14.87 7.46
CA HIS A 127 -5.73 15.11 8.79
C HIS A 127 -4.37 15.79 8.70
N GLU A 128 -3.48 15.35 7.80
CA GLU A 128 -2.13 15.91 7.64
C GLU A 128 -2.15 17.33 7.03
N LEU A 129 -3.21 17.71 6.31
CA LEU A 129 -3.43 19.07 5.83
C LEU A 129 -4.12 19.96 6.87
N ARG A 130 -5.10 19.45 7.62
CA ARG A 130 -5.87 20.23 8.59
C ARG A 130 -5.02 20.73 9.73
N THR A 131 -4.13 19.90 10.28
CA THR A 131 -3.29 20.25 11.44
C THR A 131 -2.43 21.50 11.20
N PRO A 132 -1.58 21.56 10.15
CA PRO A 132 -0.78 22.75 9.88
C PRO A 132 -1.65 23.96 9.51
N LEU A 133 -2.76 23.76 8.80
CA LEU A 133 -3.68 24.85 8.44
C LEU A 133 -4.29 25.51 9.69
N THR A 134 -4.76 24.70 10.64
CA THR A 134 -5.30 25.21 11.92
C THR A 134 -4.22 25.99 12.70
N ALA A 135 -2.98 25.49 12.72
CA ALA A 135 -1.86 26.19 13.34
C ALA A 135 -1.57 27.54 12.65
N LEU A 136 -1.55 27.59 11.32
CA LEU A 136 -1.37 28.82 10.56
C LEU A 136 -2.46 29.86 10.87
N ILE A 137 -3.73 29.46 10.93
CA ILE A 137 -4.85 30.33 11.27
C ILE A 137 -4.65 30.89 12.70
N GLY A 138 -4.34 30.04 13.68
CA GLY A 138 -4.10 30.49 15.07
C GLY A 138 -2.93 31.47 15.20
N PHE A 139 -1.84 31.26 14.43
CA PHE A 139 -0.72 32.23 14.42
C PHE A 139 -1.13 33.55 13.76
N VAL A 140 -1.93 33.54 12.69
CA VAL A 140 -2.47 34.78 12.09
C VAL A 140 -3.33 35.53 13.08
N GLU A 141 -4.22 34.86 13.82
CA GLU A 141 -5.06 35.47 14.85
C GLU A 141 -4.20 36.07 15.99
N THR A 142 -3.19 35.35 16.45
CA THR A 142 -2.26 35.82 17.49
C THR A 142 -1.50 37.07 17.04
N LEU A 143 -1.01 37.08 15.78
CA LEU A 143 -0.30 38.24 15.21
C LEU A 143 -1.23 39.45 14.99
N ARG A 144 -2.53 39.24 14.74
CA ARG A 144 -3.53 40.31 14.62
C ARG A 144 -3.98 40.85 15.98
N GLY A 145 -3.80 40.08 17.06
CA GLY A 145 -4.24 40.41 18.42
C GLY A 145 -3.08 40.55 19.40
N ALA A 146 -2.86 39.55 20.23
CA ALA A 146 -1.97 39.61 21.39
C ALA A 146 -0.49 39.89 21.06
N ALA A 147 0.00 39.47 19.89
CA ALA A 147 1.40 39.69 19.47
C ALA A 147 1.55 40.80 18.41
N LYS A 148 0.54 41.68 18.26
CA LYS A 148 0.51 42.70 17.21
C LYS A 148 1.71 43.67 17.32
N ASP A 149 2.06 44.08 18.54
CA ASP A 149 3.10 45.07 18.82
C ASP A 149 4.40 44.43 19.37
N ASP A 150 4.50 43.10 19.32
CA ASP A 150 5.70 42.35 19.74
C ASP A 150 6.51 41.88 18.49
N PRO A 151 7.61 42.58 18.15
CA PRO A 151 8.41 42.23 16.96
C PRO A 151 9.13 40.90 17.11
N VAL A 152 9.46 40.44 18.31
CA VAL A 152 10.17 39.17 18.54
C VAL A 152 9.21 38.01 18.37
N ALA A 153 8.02 38.12 18.97
CA ALA A 153 6.96 37.12 18.79
C ALA A 153 6.52 37.01 17.29
N ARG A 154 6.41 38.19 16.62
CA ARG A 154 6.06 38.24 15.20
C ARG A 154 7.05 37.47 14.33
N ASP A 155 8.35 37.70 14.50
CA ASP A 155 9.39 37.06 13.70
C ASP A 155 9.41 35.53 13.93
N ARG A 156 9.26 35.14 15.22
CA ARG A 156 9.13 33.72 15.58
C ARG A 156 7.92 33.05 14.94
N PHE A 157 6.73 33.66 14.98
CA PHE A 157 5.52 33.10 14.42
C PHE A 157 5.60 33.04 12.90
N LEU A 158 6.12 34.06 12.23
CA LEU A 158 6.33 34.05 10.78
C LEU A 158 7.28 32.93 10.35
N THR A 159 8.35 32.69 11.12
CA THR A 159 9.27 31.55 10.85
C THR A 159 8.56 30.20 10.97
N ILE A 160 7.74 30.02 12.00
CA ILE A 160 6.95 28.78 12.17
C ILE A 160 5.95 28.63 11.03
N MET A 161 5.24 29.70 10.67
CA MET A 161 4.28 29.70 9.56
C MET A 161 4.93 29.34 8.22
N ALA A 162 6.10 29.91 7.91
CA ALA A 162 6.86 29.59 6.71
C ALA A 162 7.25 28.11 6.67
N ARG A 163 7.67 27.54 7.80
CA ARG A 163 7.99 26.10 7.92
C ARG A 163 6.78 25.23 7.68
N GLU A 164 5.63 25.53 8.29
CA GLU A 164 4.40 24.75 8.14
C GLU A 164 3.84 24.86 6.71
N ALA A 165 3.87 26.03 6.09
CA ALA A 165 3.49 26.21 4.69
C ALA A 165 4.41 25.41 3.74
N GLY A 166 5.73 25.43 3.98
CA GLY A 166 6.69 24.62 3.24
C GLY A 166 6.44 23.11 3.39
N ARG A 167 6.05 22.66 4.60
CA ARG A 167 5.66 21.28 4.84
C ARG A 167 4.40 20.90 4.05
N MET A 168 3.37 21.75 4.04
CA MET A 168 2.15 21.51 3.25
C MET A 168 2.47 21.41 1.76
N ASN A 169 3.33 22.28 1.24
CA ASN A 169 3.73 22.26 -0.16
C ASN A 169 4.45 20.94 -0.53
N ARG A 170 5.36 20.45 0.33
CA ARG A 170 5.98 19.13 0.14
C ARG A 170 4.97 18.01 0.15
N LEU A 171 4.00 18.03 1.09
CA LEU A 171 2.95 17.02 1.17
C LEU A 171 2.11 16.98 -0.12
N VAL A 172 1.73 18.14 -0.67
CA VAL A 172 1.00 18.22 -1.94
C VAL A 172 1.85 17.68 -3.09
N GLY A 173 3.14 18.03 -3.14
CA GLY A 173 4.08 17.50 -4.15
C GLY A 173 4.20 15.98 -4.09
N ASP A 174 4.34 15.41 -2.89
CA ASP A 174 4.41 13.96 -2.67
C ASP A 174 3.11 13.25 -3.09
N LEU A 175 1.95 13.85 -2.78
CA LEU A 175 0.63 13.32 -3.18
C LEU A 175 0.48 13.28 -4.71
N LEU A 176 0.86 14.37 -5.38
CA LEU A 176 0.81 14.44 -6.85
C LEU A 176 1.79 13.46 -7.49
N SER A 177 2.99 13.32 -6.93
CA SER A 177 3.98 12.34 -7.39
C SER A 177 3.49 10.92 -7.21
N LEU A 178 2.96 10.57 -6.03
CA LEU A 178 2.41 9.25 -5.77
C LEU A 178 1.26 8.93 -6.72
N SER A 179 0.32 9.87 -6.91
CA SER A 179 -0.81 9.69 -7.83
C SER A 179 -0.36 9.45 -9.28
N ARG A 180 0.68 10.16 -9.75
CA ARG A 180 1.25 9.95 -11.09
C ARG A 180 1.90 8.57 -11.22
N VAL A 181 2.70 8.18 -10.24
CA VAL A 181 3.41 6.90 -10.26
C VAL A 181 2.43 5.73 -10.22
N GLU A 182 1.37 5.81 -9.43
CA GLU A 182 0.30 4.81 -9.37
C GLU A 182 -0.48 4.70 -10.69
N ALA A 183 -0.85 5.84 -11.29
CA ALA A 183 -1.53 5.86 -12.58
C ALA A 183 -0.67 5.26 -13.72
N GLU A 184 0.64 5.41 -13.62
CA GLU A 184 1.60 4.93 -14.60
C GLU A 184 2.25 3.58 -14.25
N GLU A 185 1.88 2.95 -13.16
CA GLU A 185 2.52 1.71 -12.67
C GLU A 185 2.54 0.61 -13.75
N ARG A 186 1.53 0.54 -14.60
CA ARG A 186 1.45 -0.41 -15.72
C ARG A 186 2.27 0.00 -16.95
N ARG A 187 2.67 1.27 -17.05
CA ARG A 187 3.48 1.78 -18.17
C ARG A 187 4.95 1.77 -17.77
N ARG A 188 5.71 0.87 -18.35
CA ARG A 188 7.15 0.76 -18.04
C ARG A 188 7.96 1.83 -18.76
N PRO A 189 8.93 2.45 -18.10
CA PRO A 189 9.87 3.32 -18.78
C PRO A 189 10.73 2.49 -19.75
N THR A 190 11.10 3.12 -20.88
CA THR A 190 11.90 2.48 -21.93
C THR A 190 13.22 3.21 -22.20
N ALA A 191 13.42 4.38 -21.59
CA ALA A 191 14.61 5.17 -21.79
C ALA A 191 15.83 4.56 -21.10
N GLN A 192 17.00 4.75 -21.69
CA GLN A 192 18.27 4.36 -21.08
C GLN A 192 18.75 5.49 -20.16
N VAL A 193 19.02 5.16 -18.92
CA VAL A 193 19.46 6.09 -17.88
C VAL A 193 20.79 5.65 -17.32
N ASP A 194 21.70 6.59 -17.13
CA ASP A 194 22.94 6.37 -16.38
C ASP A 194 22.70 6.64 -14.90
N LEU A 195 22.59 5.58 -14.13
CA LEU A 195 22.33 5.60 -12.68
C LEU A 195 23.46 6.34 -11.90
N ALA A 196 24.70 6.34 -12.45
CA ALA A 196 25.80 7.08 -11.82
C ALA A 196 25.55 8.60 -11.84
N ASN A 197 24.95 9.12 -12.93
CA ASN A 197 24.58 10.53 -13.04
C ASN A 197 23.38 10.87 -12.13
N VAL A 198 22.39 10.00 -12.06
CA VAL A 198 21.23 10.15 -11.16
C VAL A 198 21.70 10.26 -9.70
N LEU A 199 22.56 9.34 -9.25
CA LEU A 199 23.09 9.35 -7.89
C LEU A 199 23.91 10.60 -7.60
N ARG A 200 24.74 11.02 -8.55
CA ARG A 200 25.53 12.26 -8.42
C ARG A 200 24.61 13.47 -8.24
N GLY A 201 23.58 13.60 -9.06
CA GLY A 201 22.60 14.69 -8.97
C GLY A 201 21.85 14.69 -7.64
N ALA A 202 21.39 13.53 -7.18
CA ALA A 202 20.71 13.40 -5.90
C ALA A 202 21.61 13.80 -4.71
N ILE A 203 22.88 13.34 -4.71
CA ILE A 203 23.85 13.69 -3.67
C ILE A 203 24.14 15.21 -3.69
N GLN A 204 24.39 15.79 -4.87
CA GLN A 204 24.65 17.23 -4.98
C GLN A 204 23.48 18.07 -4.49
N THR A 205 22.26 17.68 -4.80
CA THR A 205 21.04 18.39 -4.33
C THR A 205 20.90 18.35 -2.81
N LEU A 206 21.32 17.27 -2.17
CA LEU A 206 21.17 17.08 -0.72
C LEU A 206 22.40 17.51 0.10
N GLN A 207 23.51 17.87 -0.56
CA GLN A 207 24.72 18.30 0.11
C GLN A 207 24.50 19.46 1.09
N PRO A 208 23.76 20.55 0.75
CA PRO A 208 23.52 21.64 1.71
C PRO A 208 22.70 21.20 2.94
N VAL A 209 21.77 20.24 2.75
CA VAL A 209 20.95 19.68 3.83
C VAL A 209 21.83 18.84 4.76
N ALA A 210 22.72 18.02 4.19
CA ALA A 210 23.65 17.20 4.93
C ALA A 210 24.66 18.05 5.75
N GLU A 211 25.20 19.11 5.13
CA GLU A 211 26.07 20.06 5.82
C GLU A 211 25.40 20.75 7.02
N THR A 212 24.15 21.19 6.83
CA THR A 212 23.36 21.76 7.93
C THR A 212 23.12 20.76 9.07
N ALA A 213 22.91 19.48 8.72
CA ALA A 213 22.76 18.38 9.67
C ALA A 213 24.10 17.87 10.24
N LYS A 214 25.24 18.37 9.73
CA LYS A 214 26.60 17.89 10.02
C LYS A 214 26.78 16.40 9.70
N VAL A 215 26.20 15.94 8.61
CA VAL A 215 26.28 14.56 8.11
C VAL A 215 27.16 14.56 6.84
N CYS A 216 28.06 13.58 6.75
CA CYS A 216 28.89 13.38 5.55
C CYS A 216 28.22 12.35 4.61
N ILE A 217 28.07 12.70 3.32
CA ILE A 217 27.57 11.75 2.33
C ILE A 217 28.76 11.24 1.52
N LEU A 218 29.01 9.92 1.58
CA LEU A 218 30.08 9.23 0.84
C LEU A 218 29.48 8.35 -0.25
N ARG A 219 30.04 8.43 -1.48
CA ARG A 219 29.72 7.53 -2.56
C ARG A 219 30.86 6.54 -2.76
N GLU A 220 30.55 5.25 -2.76
CA GLU A 220 31.47 4.14 -2.91
C GLU A 220 31.03 3.17 -4.03
N GLY A 221 31.94 2.33 -4.48
CA GLY A 221 31.66 1.23 -5.41
C GLY A 221 31.87 1.58 -6.88
N GLU A 222 31.10 0.97 -7.76
CA GLU A 222 31.28 1.03 -9.22
C GLU A 222 31.31 2.49 -9.74
N PRO A 223 32.37 2.91 -10.44
CA PRO A 223 32.55 4.31 -10.87
C PRO A 223 31.62 4.76 -12.02
N GLY A 224 30.98 3.83 -12.74
CA GLY A 224 30.05 4.10 -13.84
C GLY A 224 30.66 3.84 -15.21
N PRO A 225 29.93 4.01 -16.36
CA PRO A 225 28.51 4.27 -16.47
C PRO A 225 27.66 3.05 -16.08
N LEU A 226 26.54 3.29 -15.38
CA LEU A 226 25.66 2.24 -14.85
C LEU A 226 24.32 2.31 -15.60
N ARG A 227 24.20 1.60 -16.71
CA ARG A 227 23.02 1.70 -17.58
C ARG A 227 21.87 0.86 -17.05
N VAL A 228 20.74 1.52 -16.83
CA VAL A 228 19.45 0.90 -16.49
C VAL A 228 18.36 1.40 -17.41
N THR A 229 17.32 0.60 -17.63
CA THR A 229 16.13 1.09 -18.33
C THR A 229 15.21 1.76 -17.29
N GLY A 230 14.96 3.06 -17.46
CA GLY A 230 14.24 3.81 -16.43
C GLY A 230 13.79 5.21 -16.84
N ASP A 231 13.23 5.90 -15.86
CA ASP A 231 12.88 7.32 -15.89
C ASP A 231 13.83 8.04 -14.93
N ALA A 232 14.64 8.97 -15.47
CA ALA A 232 15.70 9.63 -14.73
C ALA A 232 15.16 10.47 -13.56
N ASP A 233 14.03 11.15 -13.75
CA ASP A 233 13.42 12.01 -12.72
C ASP A 233 12.88 11.16 -11.57
N GLN A 234 12.22 10.04 -11.89
CA GLN A 234 11.73 9.11 -10.90
C GLN A 234 12.86 8.43 -10.13
N LEU A 235 13.93 8.00 -10.80
CA LEU A 235 15.09 7.42 -10.12
C LEU A 235 15.80 8.46 -9.26
N THR A 236 15.88 9.72 -9.69
CA THR A 236 16.39 10.82 -8.87
C THR A 236 15.53 10.99 -7.62
N GLN A 237 14.20 10.94 -7.74
CA GLN A 237 13.29 11.01 -6.61
C GLN A 237 13.48 9.84 -5.64
N VAL A 238 13.70 8.61 -6.13
CA VAL A 238 14.00 7.44 -5.28
C VAL A 238 15.22 7.71 -4.40
N PHE A 239 16.36 8.07 -5.03
CA PHE A 239 17.59 8.23 -4.27
C PHE A 239 17.59 9.49 -3.41
N SER A 240 16.94 10.57 -3.85
CA SER A 240 16.77 11.76 -3.01
C SER A 240 15.96 11.43 -1.76
N ASN A 241 14.85 10.70 -1.86
CA ASN A 241 14.06 10.28 -0.71
C ASN A 241 14.85 9.39 0.26
N LEU A 242 15.62 8.44 -0.25
CA LEU A 242 16.40 7.53 0.59
C LEU A 242 17.57 8.26 1.27
N ILE A 243 18.32 9.10 0.55
CA ILE A 243 19.45 9.86 1.08
C ILE A 243 18.94 10.92 2.08
N GLU A 244 17.84 11.61 1.77
CA GLU A 244 17.23 12.57 2.70
C GLU A 244 16.80 11.90 4.02
N ASN A 245 16.21 10.70 3.95
CA ASN A 245 15.87 9.92 5.13
C ASN A 245 17.14 9.53 5.92
N ALA A 246 18.18 9.06 5.24
CA ALA A 246 19.44 8.72 5.88
C ALA A 246 20.11 9.93 6.56
N VAL A 247 20.05 11.12 5.95
CA VAL A 247 20.54 12.36 6.58
C VAL A 247 19.72 12.76 7.80
N LYS A 248 18.38 12.64 7.72
CA LYS A 248 17.47 12.99 8.83
C LYS A 248 17.59 12.06 10.04
N TYR A 249 17.76 10.77 9.81
CA TYR A 249 17.72 9.77 10.87
C TYR A 249 19.11 9.20 11.23
N GLY A 250 20.15 9.51 10.43
CA GLY A 250 21.52 9.07 10.65
C GLY A 250 22.24 9.67 11.86
N GLY A 251 21.63 10.66 12.53
CA GLY A 251 22.21 11.33 13.70
C GLY A 251 23.23 12.43 13.36
N ALA A 252 23.36 13.41 14.24
CA ALA A 252 24.31 14.52 14.04
C ALA A 252 25.77 14.03 14.12
N GLY A 253 26.57 14.40 13.12
CA GLY A 253 27.97 13.94 12.96
C GLY A 253 28.10 12.54 12.36
N GLY A 254 26.97 11.97 11.88
CA GLY A 254 26.92 10.65 11.25
C GLY A 254 27.42 10.66 9.80
N GLU A 255 27.51 9.46 9.25
CA GLU A 255 27.91 9.20 7.87
C GLU A 255 26.78 8.50 7.13
N VAL A 256 26.48 8.96 5.93
CA VAL A 256 25.58 8.30 4.98
C VAL A 256 26.41 7.76 3.82
N ARG A 257 26.41 6.44 3.65
CA ARG A 257 27.14 5.80 2.57
C ARG A 257 26.18 5.36 1.47
N VAL A 258 26.47 5.78 0.24
CA VAL A 258 25.77 5.37 -0.99
C VAL A 258 26.69 4.41 -1.74
N VAL A 259 26.49 3.10 -1.55
CA VAL A 259 27.33 2.05 -2.09
C VAL A 259 26.69 1.45 -3.34
N VAL A 260 27.42 1.38 -4.44
CA VAL A 260 26.94 0.80 -5.69
C VAL A 260 27.70 -0.49 -6.02
N GLU A 261 26.96 -1.56 -6.25
CA GLU A 261 27.49 -2.87 -6.58
C GLU A 261 26.83 -3.45 -7.84
N LYS A 262 27.61 -4.02 -8.72
CA LYS A 262 27.12 -4.78 -9.87
C LYS A 262 26.89 -6.24 -9.47
N ILE A 263 25.67 -6.71 -9.65
CA ILE A 263 25.30 -8.12 -9.40
C ILE A 263 25.26 -8.83 -10.76
N ALA A 264 26.09 -9.87 -10.92
CA ALA A 264 26.14 -10.62 -12.17
C ALA A 264 24.85 -11.40 -12.47
N HIS A 265 24.20 -11.91 -11.42
CA HIS A 265 22.95 -12.62 -11.53
C HIS A 265 22.04 -12.34 -10.32
N GLU A 266 20.93 -11.65 -10.54
CA GLU A 266 19.89 -11.45 -9.52
C GLU A 266 18.82 -12.55 -9.68
N PRO A 267 18.54 -13.35 -8.64
CA PRO A 267 17.69 -14.55 -8.76
C PRO A 267 16.26 -14.27 -9.23
N VAL A 268 15.65 -13.16 -8.77
CA VAL A 268 14.26 -12.82 -9.09
C VAL A 268 14.15 -12.32 -10.54
N GLN A 269 15.12 -11.52 -10.98
CA GLN A 269 15.12 -10.92 -12.33
C GLN A 269 15.79 -11.80 -13.38
N ARG A 270 16.47 -12.86 -12.94
CA ARG A 270 17.20 -13.84 -13.78
C ARG A 270 18.23 -13.18 -14.74
N GLY A 271 18.88 -12.13 -14.28
CA GLY A 271 19.83 -11.37 -15.10
C GLY A 271 20.76 -10.46 -14.28
N PRO A 272 21.64 -9.70 -14.96
CA PRO A 272 22.50 -8.74 -14.30
C PRO A 272 21.71 -7.57 -13.73
N ALA A 273 22.16 -7.03 -12.60
CA ALA A 273 21.51 -5.93 -11.90
C ALA A 273 22.55 -5.00 -11.25
N TYR A 274 22.12 -3.80 -10.91
CA TYR A 274 22.84 -2.90 -10.01
C TYR A 274 22.10 -2.81 -8.69
N ARG A 275 22.83 -2.97 -7.58
CA ARG A 275 22.36 -2.71 -6.23
C ARG A 275 22.92 -1.39 -5.74
N VAL A 276 22.05 -0.52 -5.29
CA VAL A 276 22.43 0.73 -4.62
C VAL A 276 21.97 0.65 -3.19
N ASP A 277 22.91 0.66 -2.28
CA ASP A 277 22.66 0.65 -0.83
C ASP A 277 22.82 2.08 -0.30
N VAL A 278 21.80 2.61 0.36
CA VAL A 278 21.87 3.82 1.16
C VAL A 278 21.91 3.39 2.61
N ILE A 279 23.03 3.66 3.28
CA ILE A 279 23.33 3.17 4.60
C ILE A 279 23.52 4.35 5.54
N ASP A 280 22.81 4.36 6.65
CA ASP A 280 22.98 5.31 7.75
C ASP A 280 23.48 4.61 9.02
N SER A 281 24.11 5.38 9.91
CA SER A 281 24.58 4.94 11.21
C SER A 281 23.67 5.43 12.36
N GLY A 282 22.39 5.68 12.09
CA GLY A 282 21.43 6.21 13.05
C GLY A 282 20.97 5.21 14.11
N GLU A 283 19.86 5.55 14.76
CA GLU A 283 19.30 4.73 15.85
C GLU A 283 18.74 3.37 15.37
N GLY A 284 18.64 3.17 14.05
CA GLY A 284 18.04 1.97 13.49
C GLY A 284 16.52 1.90 13.76
N ILE A 285 15.91 0.85 13.23
CA ILE A 285 14.45 0.66 13.22
C ILE A 285 14.14 -0.69 13.88
N ASP A 286 13.14 -0.71 14.76
CA ASP A 286 12.66 -1.94 15.35
C ASP A 286 12.06 -2.86 14.25
N PRO A 287 12.37 -4.15 14.22
CA PRO A 287 11.89 -5.09 13.21
C PRO A 287 10.37 -5.11 13.00
N ILE A 288 9.61 -4.83 14.04
CA ILE A 288 8.12 -4.76 13.94
C ILE A 288 7.62 -3.68 12.98
N HIS A 289 8.41 -2.61 12.78
CA HIS A 289 8.05 -1.50 11.90
C HIS A 289 8.48 -1.71 10.45
N ILE A 290 9.51 -2.56 10.19
CA ILE A 290 10.11 -2.73 8.86
C ILE A 290 9.07 -3.08 7.78
N PRO A 291 8.15 -4.05 7.97
CA PRO A 291 7.14 -4.38 6.97
C PRO A 291 6.21 -3.23 6.61
N ARG A 292 6.02 -2.29 7.54
CA ARG A 292 5.09 -1.18 7.42
C ARG A 292 5.69 0.12 6.91
N LEU A 293 7.02 0.22 6.83
CA LEU A 293 7.72 1.46 6.43
C LEU A 293 7.32 1.98 5.04
N THR A 294 6.87 1.11 4.17
CA THR A 294 6.40 1.46 2.81
C THR A 294 4.90 1.69 2.73
N GLU A 295 4.16 1.61 3.85
CA GLU A 295 2.76 2.00 3.90
C GLU A 295 2.64 3.53 3.83
N ARG A 296 1.57 4.04 3.19
CA ARG A 296 1.32 5.49 3.07
C ARG A 296 1.05 6.10 4.44
N PHE A 297 1.70 7.24 4.73
CA PHE A 297 1.61 7.97 6.00
C PHE A 297 2.15 7.23 7.23
N TYR A 298 2.76 6.07 7.06
CA TYR A 298 3.33 5.35 8.17
C TYR A 298 4.60 6.01 8.69
N ARG A 299 4.74 6.10 10.01
CA ARG A 299 5.90 6.67 10.73
C ARG A 299 6.12 5.90 12.01
N VAL A 300 7.38 5.58 12.32
CA VAL A 300 7.76 4.92 13.57
C VAL A 300 7.54 5.86 14.77
N ASP A 301 7.95 7.13 14.63
CA ASP A 301 7.72 8.20 15.62
C ASP A 301 7.04 9.39 14.94
N THR A 302 5.79 9.64 15.33
CA THR A 302 4.98 10.70 14.74
C THR A 302 5.41 12.09 15.16
N HIS A 303 5.95 12.29 16.39
CA HIS A 303 6.39 13.58 16.87
C HIS A 303 7.71 14.02 16.24
N ARG A 304 8.74 13.21 16.36
CA ARG A 304 10.07 13.48 15.80
C ARG A 304 10.04 13.66 14.28
N SER A 305 9.28 12.80 13.59
CA SER A 305 9.12 12.88 12.13
C SER A 305 8.37 14.13 11.68
N ARG A 306 7.41 14.65 12.49
CA ARG A 306 6.73 15.93 12.20
C ARG A 306 7.67 17.13 12.35
N GLU A 307 8.48 17.16 13.38
CA GLU A 307 9.47 18.23 13.57
C GLU A 307 10.50 18.28 12.44
N GLN A 308 10.87 17.12 11.91
CA GLN A 308 11.80 16.99 10.79
C GLN A 308 11.12 17.10 9.41
N GLY A 309 9.81 17.44 9.36
CA GLY A 309 9.08 17.72 8.13
C GLY A 309 8.77 16.50 7.26
N GLY A 310 8.85 15.29 7.80
CA GLY A 310 8.49 14.07 7.08
C GLY A 310 6.99 14.02 6.73
N THR A 311 6.64 13.56 5.54
CA THR A 311 5.26 13.38 5.07
C THR A 311 4.72 11.98 5.33
N GLY A 312 5.61 10.98 5.49
CA GLY A 312 5.25 9.56 5.53
C GLY A 312 4.87 8.97 4.16
N LEU A 313 5.13 9.71 3.07
CA LEU A 313 4.86 9.25 1.71
C LEU A 313 6.12 8.86 0.94
N GLY A 314 7.30 9.35 1.35
CA GLY A 314 8.54 9.17 0.60
C GLY A 314 8.89 7.71 0.33
N LEU A 315 8.81 6.81 1.33
CA LEU A 315 9.10 5.38 1.13
C LEU A 315 8.01 4.65 0.34
N ALA A 316 6.76 5.08 0.42
CA ALA A 316 5.69 4.58 -0.45
C ALA A 316 5.96 4.95 -1.92
N ILE A 317 6.37 6.19 -2.20
CA ILE A 317 6.78 6.65 -3.53
C ILE A 317 7.96 5.82 -4.03
N VAL A 318 8.99 5.62 -3.20
CA VAL A 318 10.16 4.78 -3.53
C VAL A 318 9.72 3.38 -3.94
N LYS A 319 8.86 2.73 -3.16
CA LYS A 319 8.34 1.39 -3.46
C LYS A 319 7.66 1.32 -4.83
N HIS A 320 6.75 2.24 -5.12
CA HIS A 320 6.01 2.26 -6.39
C HIS A 320 6.92 2.55 -7.58
N ILE A 321 7.84 3.51 -7.47
CA ILE A 321 8.81 3.80 -8.53
C ILE A 321 9.71 2.58 -8.78
N VAL A 322 10.27 1.98 -7.74
CA VAL A 322 11.14 0.80 -7.87
C VAL A 322 10.38 -0.37 -8.51
N ALA A 323 9.13 -0.62 -8.12
CA ALA A 323 8.28 -1.64 -8.72
C ALA A 323 8.03 -1.37 -10.22
N ARG A 324 7.71 -0.12 -10.60
CA ARG A 324 7.55 0.31 -12.00
C ARG A 324 8.79 0.03 -12.85
N HIS A 325 9.98 0.15 -12.25
CA HIS A 325 11.28 -0.13 -12.88
C HIS A 325 11.68 -1.61 -12.81
N ARG A 326 10.77 -2.52 -12.43
CA ARG A 326 11.06 -3.95 -12.16
C ARG A 326 12.18 -4.16 -11.13
N GLY A 327 12.43 -3.14 -10.34
CA GLY A 327 13.39 -3.20 -9.26
C GLY A 327 12.83 -3.86 -8.02
N ARG A 328 13.69 -3.95 -7.02
CA ARG A 328 13.35 -4.46 -5.71
C ARG A 328 13.91 -3.53 -4.63
N LEU A 329 13.07 -3.17 -3.67
CA LEU A 329 13.47 -2.48 -2.45
C LEU A 329 13.63 -3.50 -1.34
N LYS A 330 14.79 -3.52 -0.67
CA LYS A 330 15.07 -4.30 0.53
C LYS A 330 15.44 -3.34 1.65
N ILE A 331 14.91 -3.57 2.84
CA ILE A 331 15.18 -2.76 4.03
C ILE A 331 15.71 -3.67 5.10
N GLU A 332 16.90 -3.34 5.62
CA GLU A 332 17.57 -4.03 6.71
C GLU A 332 17.92 -2.99 7.77
N SER A 333 17.56 -3.23 9.00
CA SER A 333 17.86 -2.32 10.11
C SER A 333 17.94 -3.09 11.42
N GLU A 334 18.82 -2.62 12.28
CA GLU A 334 18.98 -3.12 13.65
C GLU A 334 19.04 -1.93 14.60
N LYS A 335 18.21 -1.96 15.62
CA LYS A 335 18.16 -0.87 16.61
C LYS A 335 19.53 -0.63 17.25
N GLY A 336 19.99 0.61 17.20
CA GLY A 336 21.31 1.03 17.67
C GLY A 336 22.46 0.86 16.67
N LYS A 337 22.22 0.30 15.46
CA LYS A 337 23.26 0.09 14.44
C LYS A 337 23.04 0.80 13.12
N GLY A 338 21.87 1.46 12.98
CA GLY A 338 21.51 2.14 11.75
C GLY A 338 20.67 1.31 10.80
N SER A 339 20.52 1.79 9.56
CA SER A 339 19.66 1.19 8.55
C SER A 339 20.36 1.11 7.20
N ARG A 340 19.93 0.12 6.41
CA ARG A 340 20.34 -0.07 5.01
C ARG A 340 19.10 -0.19 4.14
N PHE A 341 18.99 0.69 3.19
CA PHE A 341 17.96 0.67 2.14
C PHE A 341 18.61 0.30 0.82
N SER A 342 18.31 -0.90 0.31
CA SER A 342 18.87 -1.44 -0.92
C SER A 342 17.87 -1.35 -2.06
N VAL A 343 18.23 -0.66 -3.12
CA VAL A 343 17.47 -0.61 -4.39
C VAL A 343 18.21 -1.46 -5.42
N ILE A 344 17.55 -2.48 -5.94
CA ILE A 344 18.09 -3.39 -6.95
C ILE A 344 17.35 -3.12 -8.26
N LEU A 345 18.07 -2.74 -9.30
CA LEU A 345 17.54 -2.42 -10.63
C LEU A 345 18.16 -3.33 -11.69
N PRO A 346 17.39 -3.83 -12.69
CA PRO A 346 17.92 -4.57 -13.81
C PRO A 346 18.95 -3.74 -14.56
N ALA A 347 20.10 -4.33 -14.88
CA ALA A 347 21.03 -3.72 -15.83
C ALA A 347 20.41 -3.74 -17.24
N ALA A 348 20.66 -2.70 -18.03
CA ALA A 348 20.14 -2.59 -19.38
C ALA A 348 20.97 -3.41 -20.38
#